data_6e19be0585634286fd7b6a26ebbc8c76
#
_entry.id   6e19be0585634286fd7b6a26ebbc8c76
#
_cell.length_a   1.000
_cell.length_b   1.000
_cell.length_c   1.000
_cell.angle_alpha   90.00
_cell.angle_beta   90.00
_cell.angle_gamma   90.00
#
_symmetry.space_group_name_H-M   'P 1'
#
loop_
_entity.id
_entity.type
_entity.pdbx_description
1 polymer ?
#
loop_
_entity_poly.entity_id
_entity_poly.type
_entity_poly.pdbx_seq_one_letter_code
_entity_poly.pdbx_strand_id
1 'polypeptide(L)'
;KLIKLKYRTGLKDMPSYDVVERDWDIKVNANESNMNLPPIIEDRLMARLASVAFNRYPNEQVELLAEQIADNFRLDKENILIANGSSEILEKLFFAFGGRGRKIVYPQPSFSMYKIYAKFSASIGVPVDLNDDYTFNASDFVNAVKENKASLAVICSPNNPTGTKIPMADIEYVAKNIDCALVIDEAYVEFDGESAMRLSTFDDSKNFL
;
A
#
# COMPACT_ATOMS: atom_id res chain seq x y z
N LYS A 1 30.73 -29.52 -5.26
CA LYS A 1 29.30 -29.71 -5.62
C LYS A 1 28.54 -28.43 -5.30
N LEU A 2 28.05 -27.70 -6.30
CA LEU A 2 27.17 -26.61 -6.11
C LEU A 2 25.84 -27.12 -5.48
N ILE A 3 25.51 -26.64 -4.32
CA ILE A 3 24.22 -26.96 -3.67
C ILE A 3 23.11 -26.28 -4.49
N LYS A 4 22.24 -27.06 -5.10
CA LYS A 4 21.09 -26.57 -5.82
C LYS A 4 20.02 -26.15 -4.78
N LEU A 5 19.88 -24.86 -4.55
CA LEU A 5 18.83 -24.33 -3.66
C LEU A 5 17.45 -24.69 -4.22
N LYS A 6 16.55 -25.11 -3.32
CA LYS A 6 15.16 -25.41 -3.66
C LYS A 6 14.30 -24.20 -3.27
N TYR A 7 13.84 -23.49 -4.26
CA TYR A 7 12.88 -22.39 -4.08
C TYR A 7 11.45 -22.95 -4.01
N ARG A 8 10.56 -22.20 -3.34
CA ARG A 8 9.14 -22.47 -3.41
C ARG A 8 8.65 -22.37 -4.86
N THR A 9 7.73 -23.23 -5.26
CA THR A 9 7.14 -23.22 -6.61
C THR A 9 6.58 -21.84 -6.93
N GLY A 10 6.86 -21.34 -8.12
CA GLY A 10 6.41 -20.02 -8.60
C GLY A 10 7.35 -18.84 -8.29
N LEU A 11 8.38 -19.02 -7.42
CA LEU A 11 9.34 -17.94 -7.16
C LEU A 11 10.47 -17.86 -8.19
N LYS A 12 10.78 -18.97 -8.85
CA LYS A 12 11.90 -19.03 -9.82
C LYS A 12 11.70 -18.10 -11.02
N ASP A 13 10.44 -17.92 -11.42
CA ASP A 13 10.05 -17.16 -12.61
C ASP A 13 9.50 -15.76 -12.26
N MET A 14 9.86 -15.25 -11.07
CA MET A 14 9.48 -13.90 -10.69
C MET A 14 10.38 -12.89 -11.37
N PRO A 15 9.80 -11.82 -11.96
CA PRO A 15 10.62 -10.72 -12.44
C PRO A 15 11.34 -10.06 -11.26
N SER A 16 12.60 -9.70 -11.44
CA SER A 16 13.27 -8.79 -10.51
C SER A 16 12.69 -7.38 -10.69
N TYR A 17 12.55 -6.67 -9.58
CA TYR A 17 12.23 -5.25 -9.64
C TYR A 17 13.56 -4.50 -9.73
N ASP A 18 13.98 -4.23 -10.98
CA ASP A 18 15.22 -3.51 -11.23
C ASP A 18 14.91 -2.06 -11.57
N VAL A 19 15.30 -1.16 -10.69
CA VAL A 19 15.41 0.27 -11.03
C VAL A 19 16.76 0.47 -11.68
N VAL A 20 16.74 0.72 -12.98
CA VAL A 20 17.98 0.97 -13.73
C VAL A 20 18.52 2.33 -13.31
N GLU A 21 19.60 2.35 -12.57
CA GLU A 21 20.36 3.55 -12.25
C GLU A 21 21.26 3.90 -13.45
N ARG A 22 21.13 5.14 -13.92
CA ARG A 22 21.97 5.73 -14.98
C ARG A 22 22.22 7.19 -14.64
N ASP A 23 23.19 7.81 -15.27
CA ASP A 23 23.34 9.28 -15.26
C ASP A 23 22.21 9.88 -16.12
N TRP A 24 21.15 10.31 -15.47
CA TRP A 24 20.00 10.92 -16.10
C TRP A 24 20.09 12.44 -16.01
N ASP A 25 19.84 13.14 -17.10
CA ASP A 25 19.64 14.59 -17.06
C ASP A 25 18.36 14.95 -16.29
N ILE A 26 17.32 14.12 -16.46
CA ILE A 26 16.02 14.26 -15.77
C ILE A 26 15.56 12.88 -15.33
N LYS A 27 15.37 12.67 -14.03
CA LYS A 27 14.88 11.40 -13.44
C LYS A 27 13.42 11.56 -13.01
N VAL A 28 12.50 10.88 -13.70
CA VAL A 28 11.05 10.92 -13.42
C VAL A 28 10.42 9.50 -13.35
N ASN A 29 11.23 8.47 -13.14
CA ASN A 29 10.81 7.06 -13.24
C ASN A 29 10.40 6.41 -11.94
N ALA A 30 10.58 7.06 -10.79
CA ALA A 30 10.36 6.47 -9.46
C ALA A 30 9.52 7.35 -8.51
N ASN A 31 8.89 8.40 -9.01
CA ASN A 31 8.07 9.36 -8.24
C ASN A 31 8.82 9.97 -7.04
N GLU A 32 10.13 10.13 -7.16
CA GLU A 32 10.97 10.76 -6.14
C GLU A 32 10.81 12.28 -6.17
N SER A 33 10.92 12.91 -4.99
CA SER A 33 10.99 14.37 -4.92
C SER A 33 12.28 14.89 -5.56
N ASN A 34 12.17 15.93 -6.36
CA ASN A 34 13.31 16.63 -6.92
C ASN A 34 13.97 17.63 -5.94
N MET A 35 13.42 17.77 -4.75
CA MET A 35 13.92 18.66 -3.70
C MET A 35 14.29 17.86 -2.46
N ASN A 36 15.40 18.24 -1.84
CA ASN A 36 15.79 17.73 -0.53
C ASN A 36 15.02 18.46 0.58
N LEU A 37 15.23 18.05 1.83
CA LEU A 37 14.66 18.74 2.98
C LEU A 37 15.09 20.23 3.00
N PRO A 38 14.18 21.12 3.41
CA PRO A 38 14.58 22.51 3.69
C PRO A 38 15.68 22.54 4.76
N PRO A 39 16.70 23.43 4.66
CA PRO A 39 17.84 23.44 5.57
C PRO A 39 17.47 23.46 7.05
N ILE A 40 16.46 24.24 7.42
CA ILE A 40 15.99 24.32 8.82
C ILE A 40 15.43 22.97 9.34
N ILE A 41 14.86 22.16 8.46
CA ILE A 41 14.36 20.82 8.81
C ILE A 41 15.53 19.85 8.90
N GLU A 42 16.48 19.95 7.97
CA GLU A 42 17.70 19.14 7.98
C GLU A 42 18.53 19.37 9.26
N ASP A 43 18.74 20.63 9.66
CA ASP A 43 19.45 20.96 10.89
C ASP A 43 18.77 20.37 12.13
N ARG A 44 17.44 20.47 12.22
CA ARG A 44 16.66 19.87 13.32
C ARG A 44 16.74 18.35 13.32
N LEU A 45 16.70 17.73 12.16
CA LEU A 45 16.84 16.27 12.01
C LEU A 45 18.22 15.82 12.51
N MET A 46 19.29 16.48 12.07
CA MET A 46 20.66 16.15 12.47
C MET A 46 20.86 16.32 13.97
N ALA A 47 20.33 17.40 14.57
CA ALA A 47 20.37 17.61 16.01
C ALA A 47 19.64 16.49 16.79
N ARG A 48 18.50 16.02 16.27
CA ARG A 48 17.76 14.90 16.88
C ARG A 48 18.48 13.58 16.70
N LEU A 49 19.03 13.29 15.54
CA LEU A 49 19.79 12.06 15.27
C LEU A 49 20.98 11.90 16.21
N ALA A 50 21.64 12.98 16.61
CA ALA A 50 22.75 12.94 17.55
C ALA A 50 22.35 12.39 18.94
N SER A 51 21.07 12.44 19.30
CA SER A 51 20.55 11.93 20.59
C SER A 51 19.93 10.53 20.48
N VAL A 52 19.85 9.95 19.29
CA VAL A 52 19.23 8.63 19.08
C VAL A 52 20.19 7.52 19.51
N ALA A 53 19.72 6.62 20.36
CA ALA A 53 20.46 5.43 20.76
C ALA A 53 20.29 4.32 19.72
N PHE A 54 21.10 4.35 18.66
CA PHE A 54 21.03 3.37 17.55
C PHE A 54 21.25 1.91 17.95
N ASN A 55 21.77 1.67 19.14
CA ASN A 55 21.97 0.34 19.71
C ASN A 55 20.78 -0.16 20.54
N ARG A 56 19.64 0.52 20.49
CA ARG A 56 18.39 0.18 21.18
C ARG A 56 17.24 -0.03 20.20
N TYR A 57 16.25 -0.78 20.63
CA TYR A 57 15.00 -0.87 19.88
C TYR A 57 14.26 0.48 19.91
N PRO A 58 13.67 0.93 18.79
CA PRO A 58 13.07 2.27 18.66
C PRO A 58 11.62 2.34 19.18
N ASN A 59 11.27 1.59 20.22
CA ASN A 59 9.88 1.44 20.65
C ASN A 59 9.22 2.78 21.01
N GLU A 60 9.90 3.61 21.82
CA GLU A 60 9.35 4.89 22.28
C GLU A 60 9.08 5.85 21.10
N GLN A 61 9.99 5.94 20.13
CA GLN A 61 9.83 6.83 18.98
C GLN A 61 8.70 6.36 18.05
N VAL A 62 8.53 5.04 17.91
CA VAL A 62 7.43 4.46 17.12
C VAL A 62 6.09 4.74 17.78
N GLU A 63 5.99 4.59 19.10
CA GLU A 63 4.78 4.89 19.87
C GLU A 63 4.39 6.36 19.74
N LEU A 64 5.34 7.29 19.94
CA LEU A 64 5.10 8.73 19.79
C LEU A 64 4.65 9.11 18.39
N LEU A 65 5.21 8.49 17.35
CA LEU A 65 4.79 8.73 15.97
C LEU A 65 3.36 8.22 15.73
N ALA A 66 3.04 7.03 16.23
CA ALA A 66 1.69 6.46 16.12
C ALA A 66 0.65 7.34 16.82
N GLU A 67 0.96 7.86 18.02
CA GLU A 67 0.11 8.80 18.76
C GLU A 67 -0.14 10.08 17.95
N GLN A 68 0.92 10.69 17.39
CA GLN A 68 0.77 11.92 16.59
C GLN A 68 -0.08 11.70 15.31
N ILE A 69 0.07 10.56 14.66
CA ILE A 69 -0.75 10.22 13.48
C ILE A 69 -2.20 10.01 13.92
N ALA A 70 -2.43 9.24 14.98
CA ALA A 70 -3.76 8.97 15.51
C ALA A 70 -4.50 10.27 15.87
N ASP A 71 -3.84 11.19 16.57
CA ASP A 71 -4.39 12.50 16.93
C ASP A 71 -4.82 13.31 15.71
N ASN A 72 -4.00 13.31 14.64
CA ASN A 72 -4.32 14.04 13.40
C ASN A 72 -5.57 13.51 12.70
N PHE A 73 -5.83 12.21 12.80
CA PHE A 73 -6.97 11.55 12.16
C PHE A 73 -8.12 11.26 13.13
N ARG A 74 -7.99 11.60 14.42
CA ARG A 74 -8.96 11.31 15.50
C ARG A 74 -9.24 9.80 15.64
N LEU A 75 -8.17 9.02 15.59
CA LEU A 75 -8.17 7.57 15.77
C LEU A 75 -7.50 7.21 17.08
N ASP A 76 -7.69 5.98 17.54
CA ASP A 76 -6.91 5.40 18.62
C ASP A 76 -5.55 4.94 18.07
N LYS A 77 -4.48 5.07 18.86
CA LYS A 77 -3.13 4.68 18.43
C LYS A 77 -3.01 3.20 18.08
N GLU A 78 -3.85 2.38 18.67
CA GLU A 78 -3.95 0.93 18.40
C GLU A 78 -4.41 0.63 16.97
N ASN A 79 -4.99 1.63 16.29
CA ASN A 79 -5.36 1.54 14.87
C ASN A 79 -4.22 1.95 13.93
N ILE A 80 -3.05 2.35 14.47
CA ILE A 80 -1.91 2.81 13.67
C ILE A 80 -0.79 1.78 13.69
N LEU A 81 -0.39 1.32 12.52
CA LEU A 81 0.78 0.46 12.32
C LEU A 81 1.87 1.22 11.56
N ILE A 82 3.03 1.36 12.17
CA ILE A 82 4.21 2.02 11.57
C ILE A 82 5.13 0.97 10.95
N ALA A 83 5.57 1.23 9.73
CA ALA A 83 6.53 0.38 9.02
C ALA A 83 7.41 1.19 8.05
N ASN A 84 8.34 0.53 7.36
CA ASN A 84 9.22 1.16 6.37
C ASN A 84 8.49 1.36 5.03
N GLY A 85 7.63 2.36 4.99
CA GLY A 85 6.78 2.69 3.85
C GLY A 85 5.60 1.72 3.67
N SER A 86 4.70 2.09 2.76
CA SER A 86 3.52 1.28 2.41
C SER A 86 3.90 -0.11 1.87
N SER A 87 5.06 -0.24 1.23
CA SER A 87 5.51 -1.51 0.66
C SER A 87 5.66 -2.62 1.69
N GLU A 88 6.21 -2.32 2.88
CA GLU A 88 6.33 -3.29 3.97
C GLU A 88 4.95 -3.68 4.53
N ILE A 89 4.05 -2.72 4.67
CA ILE A 89 2.69 -2.97 5.15
C ILE A 89 1.91 -3.82 4.14
N LEU A 90 1.95 -3.46 2.87
CA LEU A 90 1.31 -4.23 1.79
C LEU A 90 1.80 -5.66 1.77
N GLU A 91 3.11 -5.89 1.83
CA GLU A 91 3.66 -7.25 1.89
C GLU A 91 3.07 -8.04 3.06
N LYS A 92 3.06 -7.46 4.27
CA LYS A 92 2.50 -8.10 5.47
C LYS A 92 1.01 -8.40 5.33
N LEU A 93 0.21 -7.47 4.76
CA LEU A 93 -1.21 -7.68 4.52
C LEU A 93 -1.46 -8.80 3.51
N PHE A 94 -0.68 -8.84 2.42
CA PHE A 94 -0.77 -9.92 1.45
C PHE A 94 -0.41 -11.29 2.05
N PHE A 95 0.51 -11.35 3.01
CA PHE A 95 0.80 -12.57 3.74
C PHE A 95 -0.30 -12.92 4.76
N ALA A 96 -0.85 -11.94 5.46
CA ALA A 96 -1.88 -12.16 6.49
C ALA A 96 -3.20 -12.64 5.88
N PHE A 97 -3.65 -12.03 4.80
CA PHE A 97 -4.92 -12.33 4.13
C PHE A 97 -4.79 -13.26 2.94
N GLY A 98 -3.59 -13.42 2.40
CA GLY A 98 -3.28 -14.29 1.27
C GLY A 98 -3.04 -15.74 1.65
N GLY A 99 -2.48 -16.49 0.71
CA GLY A 99 -2.11 -17.89 0.87
C GLY A 99 -2.57 -18.78 -0.28
N ARG A 100 -2.18 -20.05 -0.24
CA ARG A 100 -2.51 -21.00 -1.30
C ARG A 100 -4.03 -21.16 -1.49
N GLY A 101 -4.50 -20.92 -2.71
CA GLY A 101 -5.92 -20.99 -3.09
C GLY A 101 -6.72 -19.72 -2.74
N ARG A 102 -6.16 -18.77 -2.00
CA ARG A 102 -6.80 -17.49 -1.74
C ARG A 102 -6.61 -16.53 -2.91
N LYS A 103 -7.60 -15.68 -3.14
CA LYS A 103 -7.59 -14.71 -4.23
C LYS A 103 -7.52 -13.28 -3.67
N ILE A 104 -6.74 -12.46 -4.35
CA ILE A 104 -6.55 -11.04 -4.03
C ILE A 104 -6.93 -10.24 -5.27
N VAL A 105 -7.90 -9.33 -5.13
CA VAL A 105 -8.41 -8.49 -6.22
C VAL A 105 -7.78 -7.11 -6.15
N TYR A 106 -7.35 -6.59 -7.29
CA TYR A 106 -6.75 -5.25 -7.42
C TYR A 106 -6.98 -4.67 -8.82
N PRO A 107 -6.98 -3.34 -9.00
CA PRO A 107 -7.17 -2.72 -10.30
C PRO A 107 -5.95 -2.88 -11.22
N GLN A 108 -6.16 -2.78 -12.53
CA GLN A 108 -5.12 -2.79 -13.56
C GLN A 108 -5.47 -1.80 -14.67
N PRO A 109 -4.53 -0.91 -15.13
CA PRO A 109 -3.18 -0.75 -14.62
C PRO A 109 -3.14 -0.12 -13.23
N SER A 110 -2.29 -0.64 -12.34
CA SER A 110 -2.04 -0.10 -11.02
C SER A 110 -0.64 -0.51 -10.53
N PHE A 111 -0.31 -0.26 -9.26
CA PHE A 111 1.00 -0.53 -8.71
C PHE A 111 1.43 -1.99 -8.93
N SER A 112 2.50 -2.16 -9.69
CA SER A 112 2.94 -3.48 -10.18
C SER A 112 3.27 -4.50 -9.07
N MET A 113 3.56 -4.00 -7.86
CA MET A 113 3.89 -4.83 -6.72
C MET A 113 2.71 -5.66 -6.20
N TYR A 114 1.44 -5.27 -6.44
CA TYR A 114 0.30 -6.09 -6.02
C TYR A 114 0.36 -7.50 -6.63
N LYS A 115 0.68 -7.58 -7.92
CA LYS A 115 0.88 -8.86 -8.62
C LYS A 115 2.05 -9.66 -8.01
N ILE A 116 3.12 -8.96 -7.63
CA ILE A 116 4.31 -9.57 -7.04
C ILE A 116 3.99 -10.09 -5.63
N TYR A 117 3.36 -9.28 -4.78
CA TYR A 117 2.95 -9.69 -3.43
C TYR A 117 1.94 -10.84 -3.43
N ALA A 118 1.00 -10.87 -4.39
CA ALA A 118 0.10 -12.01 -4.56
C ALA A 118 0.90 -13.31 -4.82
N LYS A 119 1.93 -13.26 -5.68
CA LYS A 119 2.81 -14.40 -5.92
C LYS A 119 3.64 -14.77 -4.69
N PHE A 120 4.18 -13.79 -3.97
CA PHE A 120 4.96 -14.01 -2.76
C PHE A 120 4.13 -14.69 -1.66
N SER A 121 2.89 -14.26 -1.48
CA SER A 121 1.97 -14.88 -0.52
C SER A 121 1.39 -16.22 -0.99
N ALA A 122 1.77 -16.71 -2.19
CA ALA A 122 1.20 -17.89 -2.85
C ALA A 122 -0.31 -17.76 -3.15
N SER A 123 -0.80 -16.54 -3.28
CA SER A 123 -2.18 -16.23 -3.63
C SER A 123 -2.37 -16.16 -5.15
N ILE A 124 -3.61 -16.15 -5.57
CA ILE A 124 -4.02 -15.89 -6.95
C ILE A 124 -4.39 -14.42 -7.06
N GLY A 125 -3.57 -13.66 -7.82
CA GLY A 125 -3.90 -12.27 -8.15
C GLY A 125 -4.99 -12.21 -9.21
N VAL A 126 -6.02 -11.41 -8.96
CA VAL A 126 -7.16 -11.18 -9.88
C VAL A 126 -7.18 -9.70 -10.23
N PRO A 127 -6.59 -9.30 -11.36
CA PRO A 127 -6.67 -7.93 -11.82
C PRO A 127 -8.08 -7.62 -12.36
N VAL A 128 -8.52 -6.37 -12.13
CA VAL A 128 -9.75 -5.80 -12.69
C VAL A 128 -9.35 -4.59 -13.51
N ASP A 129 -9.67 -4.59 -14.79
CA ASP A 129 -9.27 -3.50 -15.67
C ASP A 129 -10.00 -2.20 -15.29
N LEU A 130 -9.26 -1.09 -15.29
CA LEU A 130 -9.84 0.25 -15.27
C LEU A 130 -10.54 0.54 -16.60
N ASN A 131 -11.42 1.53 -16.62
CA ASN A 131 -12.01 2.00 -17.86
C ASN A 131 -10.94 2.53 -18.84
N ASP A 132 -11.29 2.74 -20.10
CA ASP A 132 -10.37 3.22 -21.15
C ASP A 132 -9.74 4.59 -20.81
N ASP A 133 -10.42 5.41 -20.01
CA ASP A 133 -9.96 6.70 -19.50
C ASP A 133 -9.24 6.58 -18.15
N TYR A 134 -8.92 5.36 -17.71
CA TYR A 134 -8.33 5.02 -16.43
C TYR A 134 -9.18 5.36 -15.20
N THR A 135 -10.46 5.64 -15.35
CA THR A 135 -11.37 5.76 -14.21
C THR A 135 -11.69 4.39 -13.61
N PHE A 136 -11.99 4.38 -12.32
CA PHE A 136 -12.32 3.16 -11.57
C PHE A 136 -13.81 2.81 -11.74
N ASN A 137 -14.13 1.54 -11.99
CA ASN A 137 -15.49 1.04 -11.99
C ASN A 137 -15.77 0.26 -10.70
N ALA A 138 -16.40 0.89 -9.73
CA ALA A 138 -16.68 0.30 -8.42
C ALA A 138 -17.59 -0.93 -8.49
N SER A 139 -18.57 -0.95 -9.42
CA SER A 139 -19.48 -2.08 -9.59
C SER A 139 -18.76 -3.31 -10.11
N ASP A 140 -17.94 -3.17 -11.15
CA ASP A 140 -17.19 -4.28 -11.72
C ASP A 140 -16.16 -4.81 -10.72
N PHE A 141 -15.54 -3.92 -9.96
CA PHE A 141 -14.62 -4.31 -8.91
C PHE A 141 -15.30 -5.12 -7.81
N VAL A 142 -16.45 -4.68 -7.31
CA VAL A 142 -17.26 -5.42 -6.32
C VAL A 142 -17.69 -6.78 -6.86
N ASN A 143 -18.13 -6.85 -8.12
CA ASN A 143 -18.50 -8.11 -8.75
C ASN A 143 -17.31 -9.07 -8.81
N ALA A 144 -16.13 -8.59 -9.23
CA ALA A 144 -14.93 -9.40 -9.26
C ALA A 144 -14.53 -9.93 -7.86
N VAL A 145 -14.65 -9.11 -6.81
CA VAL A 145 -14.41 -9.54 -5.43
C VAL A 145 -15.35 -10.68 -5.02
N LYS A 146 -16.65 -10.53 -5.28
CA LYS A 146 -17.69 -11.51 -4.92
C LYS A 146 -17.55 -12.82 -5.70
N GLU A 147 -17.45 -12.74 -7.03
CA GLU A 147 -17.33 -13.91 -7.91
C GLU A 147 -16.09 -14.73 -7.60
N ASN A 148 -15.00 -14.07 -7.26
CA ASN A 148 -13.76 -14.72 -6.90
C ASN A 148 -13.68 -15.14 -5.43
N LYS A 149 -14.63 -14.76 -4.58
CA LYS A 149 -14.60 -14.99 -3.13
C LYS A 149 -13.25 -14.53 -2.57
N ALA A 150 -12.87 -13.29 -2.91
CA ALA A 150 -11.57 -12.73 -2.56
C ALA A 150 -11.39 -12.69 -1.03
N SER A 151 -10.17 -12.90 -0.58
CA SER A 151 -9.81 -12.75 0.83
C SER A 151 -9.25 -11.36 1.15
N LEU A 152 -8.83 -10.65 0.11
CA LEU A 152 -8.31 -9.29 0.17
C LEU A 152 -8.67 -8.55 -1.11
N ALA A 153 -9.13 -7.32 -0.96
CA ALA A 153 -9.28 -6.35 -2.04
C ALA A 153 -8.33 -5.17 -1.79
N VAL A 154 -7.67 -4.70 -2.83
CA VAL A 154 -6.75 -3.55 -2.74
C VAL A 154 -7.13 -2.55 -3.80
N ILE A 155 -7.28 -1.28 -3.46
CA ILE A 155 -7.44 -0.16 -4.38
C ILE A 155 -6.38 0.90 -4.10
N CYS A 156 -5.95 1.62 -5.12
CA CYS A 156 -4.92 2.65 -5.05
C CYS A 156 -5.55 4.00 -5.42
N SER A 157 -5.49 4.98 -4.53
CA SER A 157 -6.07 6.30 -4.76
C SER A 157 -5.27 7.40 -4.05
N PRO A 158 -4.64 8.32 -4.78
CA PRO A 158 -4.47 8.38 -6.24
C PRO A 158 -3.73 7.16 -6.82
N ASN A 159 -4.17 6.68 -7.99
CA ASN A 159 -3.63 5.46 -8.58
C ASN A 159 -2.24 5.67 -9.21
N ASN A 160 -1.33 4.77 -8.97
CA ASN A 160 -0.03 4.70 -9.63
C ASN A 160 -0.07 3.61 -10.73
N PRO A 161 0.17 3.89 -12.04
CA PRO A 161 0.83 5.10 -12.56
C PRO A 161 -0.11 6.16 -13.16
N THR A 162 -1.43 5.96 -13.15
CA THR A 162 -2.37 6.79 -13.92
C THR A 162 -2.62 8.17 -13.32
N GLY A 163 -2.35 8.36 -12.01
CA GLY A 163 -2.63 9.58 -11.28
C GLY A 163 -4.13 9.85 -11.05
N THR A 164 -4.99 8.92 -11.47
CA THR A 164 -6.44 9.07 -11.31
C THR A 164 -6.88 8.85 -9.86
N LYS A 165 -7.78 9.69 -9.40
CA LYS A 165 -8.43 9.57 -8.09
C LYS A 165 -9.67 8.69 -8.19
N ILE A 166 -9.91 7.89 -7.17
CA ILE A 166 -11.18 7.19 -6.98
C ILE A 166 -12.09 8.07 -6.12
N PRO A 167 -13.30 8.40 -6.59
CA PRO A 167 -14.25 9.17 -5.80
C PRO A 167 -14.54 8.50 -4.45
N MET A 168 -14.65 9.29 -3.38
CA MET A 168 -14.92 8.76 -2.04
C MET A 168 -16.23 7.94 -1.98
N ALA A 169 -17.24 8.34 -2.74
CA ALA A 169 -18.49 7.59 -2.87
C ALA A 169 -18.28 6.17 -3.43
N ASP A 170 -17.34 6.00 -4.35
CA ASP A 170 -17.00 4.69 -4.92
C ASP A 170 -16.23 3.82 -3.92
N ILE A 171 -15.33 4.42 -3.15
CA ILE A 171 -14.63 3.74 -2.05
C ILE A 171 -15.64 3.26 -1.01
N GLU A 172 -16.58 4.12 -0.59
CA GLU A 172 -17.67 3.75 0.31
C GLU A 172 -18.55 2.64 -0.26
N TYR A 173 -18.88 2.72 -1.54
CA TYR A 173 -19.67 1.70 -2.21
C TYR A 173 -18.95 0.34 -2.19
N VAL A 174 -17.68 0.31 -2.53
CA VAL A 174 -16.87 -0.93 -2.45
C VAL A 174 -16.89 -1.48 -1.02
N ALA A 175 -16.57 -0.65 -0.03
CA ALA A 175 -16.50 -1.05 1.37
C ALA A 175 -17.82 -1.64 1.91
N LYS A 176 -18.96 -1.07 1.49
CA LYS A 176 -20.29 -1.54 1.91
C LYS A 176 -20.73 -2.83 1.22
N ASN A 177 -20.12 -3.19 0.10
CA ASN A 177 -20.61 -4.26 -0.76
C ASN A 177 -19.67 -5.47 -0.86
N ILE A 178 -18.57 -5.52 -0.11
CA ILE A 178 -17.65 -6.66 -0.06
C ILE A 178 -17.56 -7.24 1.36
N ASP A 179 -17.24 -8.53 1.45
CA ASP A 179 -17.15 -9.29 2.71
C ASP A 179 -15.70 -9.69 3.04
N CYS A 180 -14.71 -9.01 2.46
CA CYS A 180 -13.29 -9.27 2.73
C CYS A 180 -12.58 -8.00 3.19
N ALA A 181 -11.34 -8.14 3.67
CA ALA A 181 -10.52 -6.98 4.01
C ALA A 181 -10.31 -6.09 2.78
N LEU A 182 -10.47 -4.78 2.97
CA LEU A 182 -10.25 -3.75 1.94
C LEU A 182 -9.06 -2.88 2.33
N VAL A 183 -8.06 -2.85 1.48
CA VAL A 183 -6.90 -1.94 1.60
C VAL A 183 -7.09 -0.78 0.65
N ILE A 184 -6.96 0.44 1.18
CA ILE A 184 -6.86 1.66 0.39
C ILE A 184 -5.41 2.12 0.43
N ASP A 185 -4.69 1.91 -0.67
CA ASP A 185 -3.31 2.37 -0.82
C ASP A 185 -3.30 3.87 -1.17
N GLU A 186 -2.98 4.67 -0.18
CA GLU A 186 -2.95 6.13 -0.24
C GLU A 186 -1.53 6.70 -0.25
N ALA A 187 -0.56 5.97 -0.81
CA ALA A 187 0.83 6.41 -0.87
C ALA A 187 1.03 7.81 -1.49
N TYR A 188 0.04 8.31 -2.21
CA TYR A 188 0.06 9.62 -2.89
C TYR A 188 -1.11 10.54 -2.47
N VAL A 189 -1.76 10.29 -1.34
CA VAL A 189 -2.95 11.04 -0.93
C VAL A 189 -2.68 12.52 -0.69
N GLU A 190 -1.47 12.90 -0.29
CA GLU A 190 -1.08 14.29 -0.06
C GLU A 190 -1.16 15.16 -1.32
N PHE A 191 -1.11 14.54 -2.50
CA PHE A 191 -1.27 15.27 -3.78
C PHE A 191 -2.74 15.53 -4.13
N ASP A 192 -3.68 14.88 -3.47
CA ASP A 192 -5.13 14.99 -3.74
C ASP A 192 -5.93 15.61 -2.59
N GLY A 193 -5.42 15.52 -1.37
CA GLY A 193 -5.98 16.20 -0.20
C GLY A 193 -7.18 15.54 0.48
N GLU A 194 -7.64 14.36 0.04
CA GLU A 194 -8.77 13.66 0.65
C GLU A 194 -8.45 12.19 0.94
N SER A 195 -8.40 11.82 2.21
CA SER A 195 -8.08 10.47 2.67
C SER A 195 -9.33 9.67 3.05
N ALA A 196 -9.35 8.39 2.67
CA ALA A 196 -10.36 7.43 3.09
C ALA A 196 -10.28 7.07 4.58
N MET A 197 -9.23 7.45 5.29
CA MET A 197 -9.15 7.29 6.75
C MET A 197 -10.34 7.92 7.48
N ARG A 198 -10.97 8.95 6.89
CA ARG A 198 -12.21 9.54 7.42
C ARG A 198 -13.38 8.57 7.45
N LEU A 199 -13.38 7.55 6.61
CA LEU A 199 -14.45 6.55 6.57
C LEU A 199 -14.34 5.55 7.72
N SER A 200 -13.16 5.31 8.26
CA SER A 200 -12.91 4.36 9.36
C SER A 200 -13.55 4.81 10.67
N THR A 201 -13.86 6.12 10.82
CA THR A 201 -14.45 6.67 12.04
C THR A 201 -15.97 6.48 12.17
N PHE A 202 -16.63 5.91 11.15
CA PHE A 202 -18.09 5.94 11.07
C PHE A 202 -18.81 4.63 11.38
N ASP A 203 -18.11 3.49 11.45
CA ASP A 203 -18.78 2.21 11.71
C ASP A 203 -17.79 1.08 12.03
N ASP A 204 -17.89 0.48 13.22
CA ASP A 204 -17.08 -0.66 13.68
C ASP A 204 -17.28 -1.96 12.85
N SER A 205 -18.23 -1.96 11.92
CA SER A 205 -18.56 -3.14 11.10
C SER A 205 -17.78 -3.21 9.78
N LYS A 206 -16.84 -2.31 9.50
CA LYS A 206 -16.20 -2.21 8.18
C LYS A 206 -14.80 -2.81 8.13
N ASN A 207 -14.55 -3.47 7.02
CA ASN A 207 -13.34 -4.24 6.72
C ASN A 207 -12.18 -3.37 6.20
N PHE A 208 -12.04 -2.13 6.69
CA PHE A 208 -10.97 -1.22 6.27
C PHE A 208 -9.62 -1.54 6.91
N LEU A 209 -8.58 -1.47 6.08
CA LEU A 209 -7.18 -1.50 6.48
C LEU A 209 -6.41 -0.40 5.75
#